data_a0095f63ebc42bd0eba661f97fe7d0fe
#
_entry.id   a0095f63ebc42bd0eba661f97fe7d0fe
#
_cell.length_a   1.000
_cell.length_b   1.000
_cell.length_c   1.000
_cell.angle_alpha   90.00
_cell.angle_beta   90.00
_cell.angle_gamma   90.00
#
_symmetry.space_group_name_H-M   'P 1'
#
loop_
_entity.id
_entity.type
_entity.pdbx_description
1 polymer ?
#
loop_
_entity_poly.entity_id
_entity_poly.type
_entity_poly.pdbx_seq_one_letter_code
_entity_poly.pdbx_strand_id
1 'polypeptide(L)'
;MKITFIIATLNSGGAERVLVTLANALCTQHEVSIIKFHASDSFYKLEENVKLITLEQFRFDTLYHKIASRFKKYLALRRALKENESDVFISFLDTTNIACIFAKIGLKTPLIISEHSNEAYLKSKIWRFLRRLSYPFCDALSVLGSSDKIYYEKFVKRVKLLPNPCHFSTEISLNEHFEKENLVLFIGRLDQNKNPQMFLKAIANLDKKLQENYEFIVAGDGELRQELEYKAKSLGVKVKFLGRIENVKALYEKAKVLCLCSFVEGLPTVLIESLYFEVCRISTSYYNGAKDLISDNEDGFLVGCDDEIALARKLELVLKDEQLRKNIVTNAKKRCEDFEISHIKKQWLELIDEVKNA
;
A
#
# COMPACT_ATOMS: atom_id res chain seq x y z
N MET A 1 22.29 -6.32 13.74
CA MET A 1 22.22 -7.07 12.46
C MET A 1 22.39 -6.10 11.30
N LYS A 2 22.86 -6.61 10.16
CA LYS A 2 22.92 -5.86 8.91
C LYS A 2 21.76 -6.28 8.01
N ILE A 3 20.82 -5.39 7.78
CA ILE A 3 19.57 -5.64 7.02
C ILE A 3 19.63 -4.85 5.72
N THR A 4 19.45 -5.51 4.57
CA THR A 4 19.42 -4.82 3.29
C THR A 4 18.09 -4.97 2.60
N PHE A 5 17.42 -3.84 2.41
CA PHE A 5 16.21 -3.74 1.59
C PHE A 5 16.56 -3.55 0.11
N ILE A 6 15.76 -4.13 -0.78
CA ILE A 6 15.95 -4.01 -2.24
C ILE A 6 14.62 -3.61 -2.89
N ILE A 7 14.64 -2.53 -3.65
CA ILE A 7 13.46 -2.04 -4.36
C ILE A 7 13.86 -1.39 -5.71
N ALA A 8 12.94 -1.31 -6.65
CA ALA A 8 13.24 -0.69 -7.93
C ALA A 8 13.44 0.84 -7.84
N THR A 9 12.56 1.53 -7.11
CA THR A 9 12.55 2.99 -6.94
C THR A 9 12.13 3.33 -5.51
N LEU A 10 12.31 4.60 -5.12
CA LEU A 10 11.77 5.17 -3.89
C LEU A 10 10.80 6.32 -4.19
N ASN A 11 9.97 6.15 -5.22
CA ASN A 11 8.95 7.12 -5.61
C ASN A 11 7.78 7.15 -4.61
N SER A 12 6.72 7.89 -4.94
CA SER A 12 5.53 8.08 -4.09
C SER A 12 4.54 6.90 -4.10
N GLY A 13 5.03 5.67 -4.02
CA GLY A 13 4.19 4.47 -3.96
C GLY A 13 3.92 3.99 -2.52
N GLY A 14 2.90 3.15 -2.34
CA GLY A 14 2.59 2.56 -1.03
C GLY A 14 3.67 1.60 -0.54
N ALA A 15 4.22 0.76 -1.41
CA ALA A 15 5.30 -0.17 -1.08
C ALA A 15 6.59 0.56 -0.69
N GLU A 16 6.91 1.65 -1.41
CA GLU A 16 8.06 2.52 -1.11
C GLU A 16 7.90 3.19 0.26
N ARG A 17 6.69 3.67 0.60
CA ARG A 17 6.38 4.22 1.92
C ARG A 17 6.61 3.19 3.01
N VAL A 18 6.08 1.99 2.85
CA VAL A 18 6.24 0.88 3.81
C VAL A 18 7.72 0.54 4.02
N LEU A 19 8.48 0.41 2.93
CA LEU A 19 9.91 0.12 3.00
C LEU A 19 10.64 1.22 3.77
N VAL A 20 10.41 2.50 3.46
CA VAL A 20 11.05 3.63 4.15
C VAL A 20 10.65 3.66 5.63
N THR A 21 9.37 3.45 5.96
CA THR A 21 8.89 3.39 7.34
C THR A 21 9.59 2.27 8.13
N LEU A 22 9.71 1.07 7.55
CA LEU A 22 10.42 -0.06 8.17
C LEU A 22 11.93 0.20 8.29
N ALA A 23 12.56 0.74 7.25
CA ALA A 23 13.99 1.06 7.27
C ALA A 23 14.32 2.07 8.38
N ASN A 24 13.53 3.14 8.48
CA ASN A 24 13.69 4.15 9.53
C ASN A 24 13.45 3.57 10.94
N ALA A 25 12.45 2.70 11.11
CA ALA A 25 12.20 2.06 12.41
C ALA A 25 13.28 1.06 12.81
N LEU A 26 13.93 0.40 11.85
CA LEU A 26 14.96 -0.60 12.11
C LEU A 26 16.37 0.01 12.28
N CYS A 27 16.67 1.14 11.61
CA CYS A 27 18.00 1.75 11.66
C CYS A 27 18.39 2.29 13.04
N THR A 28 17.46 2.40 13.98
CA THR A 28 17.71 2.77 15.37
C THR A 28 18.49 1.71 16.16
N GLN A 29 18.43 0.44 15.74
CA GLN A 29 19.01 -0.71 16.45
C GLN A 29 19.82 -1.64 15.53
N HIS A 30 19.77 -1.44 14.22
CA HIS A 30 20.40 -2.28 13.21
C HIS A 30 21.09 -1.44 12.14
N GLU A 31 22.08 -2.00 11.47
CA GLU A 31 22.66 -1.40 10.28
C GLU A 31 21.72 -1.66 9.09
N VAL A 32 21.12 -0.60 8.55
CA VAL A 32 20.15 -0.70 7.47
C VAL A 32 20.69 -0.10 6.18
N SER A 33 20.60 -0.88 5.11
CA SER A 33 20.92 -0.42 3.75
C SER A 33 19.72 -0.59 2.82
N ILE A 34 19.60 0.28 1.82
CA ILE A 34 18.61 0.16 0.75
C ILE A 34 19.34 0.13 -0.58
N ILE A 35 19.17 -0.93 -1.36
CA ILE A 35 19.60 -1.02 -2.75
C ILE A 35 18.43 -0.64 -3.65
N LYS A 36 18.57 0.42 -4.45
CA LYS A 36 17.59 0.84 -5.46
C LYS A 36 18.16 0.76 -6.86
N PHE A 37 17.30 0.48 -7.85
CA PHE A 37 17.73 0.31 -9.23
C PHE A 37 17.85 1.61 -10.01
N HIS A 38 17.07 2.64 -9.64
CA HIS A 38 17.04 3.91 -10.35
C HIS A 38 17.57 5.05 -9.49
N ALA A 39 18.26 6.00 -10.10
CA ALA A 39 18.90 7.14 -9.46
C ALA A 39 17.91 8.30 -9.14
N SER A 40 16.65 8.00 -8.81
CA SER A 40 15.72 9.02 -8.33
C SER A 40 15.91 9.26 -6.83
N ASP A 41 15.72 10.47 -6.36
CA ASP A 41 15.70 10.75 -4.93
C ASP A 41 14.55 10.01 -4.25
N SER A 42 14.66 9.81 -2.94
CA SER A 42 13.56 9.25 -2.17
C SER A 42 12.47 10.30 -1.99
N PHE A 43 11.23 9.93 -2.32
CA PHE A 43 10.07 10.79 -2.09
C PHE A 43 9.75 10.91 -0.60
N TYR A 44 9.95 9.83 0.16
CA TYR A 44 9.75 9.81 1.60
C TYR A 44 11.08 10.06 2.31
N LYS A 45 11.04 10.78 3.44
CA LYS A 45 12.22 11.10 4.23
C LYS A 45 12.84 9.82 4.80
N LEU A 46 14.12 9.64 4.51
CA LEU A 46 14.97 8.61 5.11
C LEU A 46 15.77 9.19 6.28
N GLU A 47 15.95 8.40 7.32
CA GLU A 47 16.87 8.72 8.40
C GLU A 47 18.33 8.67 7.91
N GLU A 48 19.17 9.52 8.47
CA GLU A 48 20.59 9.68 8.06
C GLU A 48 21.41 8.38 8.22
N ASN A 49 21.01 7.52 9.16
CA ASN A 49 21.65 6.24 9.42
C ASN A 49 21.30 5.14 8.39
N VAL A 50 20.39 5.40 7.47
CA VAL A 50 20.04 4.45 6.41
C VAL A 50 20.97 4.62 5.21
N LYS A 51 21.81 3.63 4.94
CA LYS A 51 22.72 3.66 3.79
C LYS A 51 21.98 3.42 2.47
N LEU A 52 22.08 4.37 1.54
CA LEU A 52 21.45 4.25 0.23
C LEU A 52 22.48 3.84 -0.83
N ILE A 53 22.21 2.73 -1.54
CA ILE A 53 23.04 2.19 -2.62
C ILE A 53 22.21 2.24 -3.90
N THR A 54 22.68 3.01 -4.89
CA THR A 54 22.01 3.10 -6.19
C THR A 54 22.80 2.28 -7.20
N LEU A 55 22.10 1.39 -7.93
CA LEU A 55 22.73 0.66 -9.03
C LEU A 55 22.96 1.60 -10.21
N GLU A 56 23.95 1.28 -11.04
CA GLU A 56 24.29 2.05 -12.26
C GLU A 56 23.07 2.24 -13.16
N GLN A 57 22.99 3.41 -13.82
CA GLN A 57 21.93 3.70 -14.78
C GLN A 57 22.15 2.90 -16.09
N PHE A 58 21.06 2.30 -16.58
CA PHE A 58 21.07 1.52 -17.82
C PHE A 58 20.23 2.21 -18.89
N ARG A 59 20.73 2.23 -20.15
CA ARG A 59 20.00 2.78 -21.30
C ARG A 59 19.06 1.74 -21.90
N PHE A 60 17.88 2.19 -22.35
CA PHE A 60 16.82 1.33 -22.91
C PHE A 60 16.33 1.80 -24.28
N ASP A 61 17.20 2.44 -25.08
CA ASP A 61 16.83 3.14 -26.30
C ASP A 61 16.45 2.19 -27.45
N THR A 62 17.06 1.00 -27.53
CA THR A 62 16.81 -0.01 -28.57
C THR A 62 16.45 -1.37 -27.96
N LEU A 63 15.90 -2.32 -28.78
CA LEU A 63 15.58 -3.67 -28.29
C LEU A 63 16.84 -4.39 -27.78
N TYR A 64 17.98 -4.24 -28.52
CA TYR A 64 19.27 -4.76 -28.08
C TYR A 64 19.71 -4.16 -26.75
N HIS A 65 19.62 -2.83 -26.61
CA HIS A 65 19.92 -2.14 -25.36
C HIS A 65 18.99 -2.58 -24.20
N LYS A 66 17.72 -2.87 -24.48
CA LYS A 66 16.79 -3.40 -23.46
C LYS A 66 17.23 -4.76 -22.91
N ILE A 67 17.66 -5.69 -23.78
CA ILE A 67 18.13 -7.01 -23.36
C ILE A 67 19.47 -6.90 -22.64
N ALA A 68 20.44 -6.21 -23.24
CA ALA A 68 21.77 -6.01 -22.65
C ALA A 68 21.71 -5.27 -21.31
N SER A 69 20.84 -4.25 -21.18
CA SER A 69 20.62 -3.52 -19.93
C SER A 69 19.97 -4.37 -18.85
N ARG A 70 19.04 -5.27 -19.20
CA ARG A 70 18.46 -6.22 -18.22
C ARG A 70 19.54 -7.15 -17.67
N PHE A 71 20.40 -7.67 -18.52
CA PHE A 71 21.51 -8.53 -18.10
C PHE A 71 22.55 -7.76 -17.26
N LYS A 72 22.94 -6.56 -17.68
CA LYS A 72 23.84 -5.68 -16.91
C LYS A 72 23.24 -5.33 -15.55
N LYS A 73 21.95 -4.99 -15.51
CA LYS A 73 21.21 -4.73 -14.25
C LYS A 73 21.24 -5.92 -13.32
N TYR A 74 21.04 -7.12 -13.84
CA TYR A 74 21.16 -8.36 -13.07
C TYR A 74 22.56 -8.54 -12.50
N LEU A 75 23.63 -8.32 -13.29
CA LEU A 75 25.02 -8.42 -12.84
C LEU A 75 25.36 -7.36 -11.80
N ALA A 76 24.87 -6.12 -11.98
CA ALA A 76 25.05 -5.04 -11.02
C ALA A 76 24.35 -5.36 -9.69
N LEU A 77 23.11 -5.88 -9.73
CA LEU A 77 22.40 -6.35 -8.54
C LEU A 77 23.19 -7.46 -7.83
N ARG A 78 23.62 -8.49 -8.60
CA ARG A 78 24.40 -9.60 -8.02
C ARG A 78 25.71 -9.12 -7.38
N ARG A 79 26.40 -8.16 -8.00
CA ARG A 79 27.61 -7.54 -7.43
C ARG A 79 27.27 -6.82 -6.13
N ALA A 80 26.23 -5.96 -6.13
CA ALA A 80 25.80 -5.23 -4.95
C ALA A 80 25.41 -6.16 -3.78
N LEU A 81 24.70 -7.29 -4.06
CA LEU A 81 24.38 -8.29 -3.05
C LEU A 81 25.64 -9.00 -2.49
N LYS A 82 26.66 -9.20 -3.34
CA LYS A 82 27.92 -9.83 -2.96
C LYS A 82 28.82 -8.93 -2.11
N GLU A 83 28.88 -7.64 -2.49
CA GLU A 83 29.73 -6.64 -1.84
C GLU A 83 29.12 -6.08 -0.56
N ASN A 84 27.80 -6.14 -0.44
CA ASN A 84 27.10 -5.65 0.74
C ASN A 84 26.89 -6.80 1.72
N GLU A 85 27.83 -6.95 2.65
CA GLU A 85 27.77 -7.94 3.72
C GLU A 85 26.51 -7.75 4.57
N SER A 86 25.51 -8.61 4.35
CA SER A 86 24.20 -8.53 5.02
C SER A 86 23.88 -9.82 5.74
N ASP A 87 23.21 -9.71 6.88
CA ASP A 87 22.63 -10.85 7.59
C ASP A 87 21.36 -11.35 6.90
N VAL A 88 20.63 -10.46 6.22
CA VAL A 88 19.40 -10.76 5.48
C VAL A 88 19.17 -9.77 4.34
N PHE A 89 18.66 -10.26 3.24
CA PHE A 89 18.10 -9.46 2.14
C PHE A 89 16.58 -9.46 2.20
N ILE A 90 15.95 -8.30 1.99
CA ILE A 90 14.50 -8.16 1.93
C ILE A 90 14.13 -7.40 0.66
N SER A 91 13.53 -8.06 -0.31
CA SER A 91 13.16 -7.45 -1.59
C SER A 91 11.66 -7.15 -1.66
N PHE A 92 11.31 -6.07 -2.36
CA PHE A 92 9.94 -5.57 -2.47
C PHE A 92 9.47 -5.54 -3.92
N LEU A 93 8.25 -6.01 -4.16
CA LEU A 93 7.54 -6.03 -5.44
C LEU A 93 7.99 -7.12 -6.41
N ASP A 94 7.03 -7.68 -7.17
CA ASP A 94 7.14 -8.83 -8.07
C ASP A 94 8.44 -8.92 -8.87
N THR A 95 8.71 -7.92 -9.71
CA THR A 95 9.84 -7.97 -10.63
C THR A 95 11.18 -7.85 -9.93
N THR A 96 11.23 -7.12 -8.82
CA THR A 96 12.42 -7.01 -7.97
C THR A 96 12.65 -8.32 -7.23
N ASN A 97 11.58 -8.92 -6.68
CA ASN A 97 11.63 -10.21 -6.00
C ASN A 97 12.22 -11.31 -6.91
N ILE A 98 11.71 -11.42 -8.14
CA ILE A 98 12.22 -12.36 -9.14
C ILE A 98 13.70 -12.10 -9.43
N ALA A 99 14.08 -10.83 -9.64
CA ALA A 99 15.48 -10.48 -9.93
C ALA A 99 16.41 -10.81 -8.74
N CYS A 100 15.98 -10.59 -7.50
CA CYS A 100 16.74 -10.90 -6.29
C CYS A 100 16.92 -12.41 -6.11
N ILE A 101 15.88 -13.21 -6.34
CA ILE A 101 15.97 -14.68 -6.26
C ILE A 101 17.05 -15.21 -7.20
N PHE A 102 17.06 -14.77 -8.49
CA PHE A 102 18.09 -15.17 -9.41
C PHE A 102 19.47 -14.61 -9.04
N ALA A 103 19.56 -13.35 -8.62
CA ALA A 103 20.84 -12.73 -8.25
C ALA A 103 21.48 -13.36 -7.01
N LYS A 104 20.66 -13.92 -6.11
CA LYS A 104 21.09 -14.60 -4.89
C LYS A 104 21.72 -15.98 -5.14
N ILE A 105 21.51 -16.63 -6.27
CA ILE A 105 21.99 -17.99 -6.53
C ILE A 105 23.47 -18.13 -6.16
N GLY A 106 23.78 -19.08 -5.24
CA GLY A 106 25.12 -19.31 -4.71
C GLY A 106 25.57 -18.34 -3.60
N LEU A 107 24.72 -17.42 -3.13
CA LEU A 107 24.96 -16.63 -1.92
C LEU A 107 24.27 -17.29 -0.73
N LYS A 108 24.93 -17.28 0.43
CA LYS A 108 24.42 -17.91 1.67
C LYS A 108 23.42 -17.03 2.42
N THR A 109 23.50 -15.71 2.25
CA THR A 109 22.61 -14.76 2.93
C THR A 109 21.15 -15.04 2.61
N PRO A 110 20.25 -15.22 3.60
CA PRO A 110 18.85 -15.49 3.36
C PRO A 110 18.14 -14.31 2.68
N LEU A 111 17.12 -14.62 1.88
CA LEU A 111 16.30 -13.67 1.14
C LEU A 111 14.83 -13.81 1.53
N ILE A 112 14.29 -12.80 2.15
CA ILE A 112 12.85 -12.61 2.31
C ILE A 112 12.36 -11.79 1.12
N ILE A 113 11.32 -12.24 0.45
CA ILE A 113 10.64 -11.47 -0.59
C ILE A 113 9.32 -10.93 -0.05
N SER A 114 8.93 -9.71 -0.43
CA SER A 114 7.72 -9.05 0.06
C SER A 114 6.82 -8.65 -1.10
N GLU A 115 5.57 -9.11 -1.06
CA GLU A 115 4.54 -8.72 -2.02
C GLU A 115 3.67 -7.61 -1.44
N HIS A 116 3.53 -6.54 -2.22
CA HIS A 116 2.75 -5.34 -1.86
C HIS A 116 1.57 -5.08 -2.79
N SER A 117 1.33 -5.97 -3.73
CA SER A 117 0.15 -5.98 -4.59
C SER A 117 -0.51 -7.34 -4.52
N ASN A 118 -1.82 -7.36 -4.79
CA ASN A 118 -2.55 -8.61 -4.94
C ASN A 118 -1.94 -9.49 -6.06
N GLU A 119 -1.98 -10.80 -5.89
CA GLU A 119 -1.49 -11.76 -6.87
C GLU A 119 -2.11 -11.58 -8.26
N ALA A 120 -3.38 -11.20 -8.31
CA ALA A 120 -4.15 -10.98 -9.54
C ALA A 120 -3.76 -9.67 -10.28
N TYR A 121 -3.09 -8.74 -9.60
CA TYR A 121 -2.66 -7.47 -10.21
C TYR A 121 -1.64 -7.67 -11.33
N LEU A 122 -0.81 -8.71 -11.23
CA LEU A 122 0.20 -9.04 -12.25
C LEU A 122 -0.44 -9.65 -13.50
N LYS A 123 -0.81 -8.82 -14.48
CA LYS A 123 -1.50 -9.26 -15.70
C LYS A 123 -0.63 -10.06 -16.67
N SER A 124 0.68 -9.85 -16.70
CA SER A 124 1.61 -10.50 -17.63
C SER A 124 1.75 -12.00 -17.37
N LYS A 125 1.39 -12.83 -18.36
CA LYS A 125 1.53 -14.30 -18.27
C LYS A 125 3.00 -14.74 -18.03
N ILE A 126 3.95 -14.03 -18.66
CA ILE A 126 5.39 -14.33 -18.53
C ILE A 126 5.85 -14.08 -17.08
N TRP A 127 5.50 -12.92 -16.52
CA TRP A 127 5.89 -12.60 -15.14
C TRP A 127 5.20 -13.50 -14.11
N ARG A 128 3.93 -13.88 -14.34
CA ARG A 128 3.25 -14.88 -13.50
C ARG A 128 3.92 -16.25 -13.54
N PHE A 129 4.36 -16.68 -14.74
CA PHE A 129 5.13 -17.92 -14.88
C PHE A 129 6.48 -17.84 -14.15
N LEU A 130 7.24 -16.76 -14.35
CA LEU A 130 8.52 -16.55 -13.68
C LEU A 130 8.37 -16.47 -12.16
N ARG A 131 7.32 -15.80 -11.65
CA ARG A 131 6.98 -15.74 -10.24
C ARG A 131 6.77 -17.15 -9.68
N ARG A 132 5.92 -17.96 -10.33
CA ARG A 132 5.63 -19.32 -9.88
C ARG A 132 6.87 -20.24 -9.92
N LEU A 133 7.77 -20.03 -10.87
CA LEU A 133 9.01 -20.80 -11.02
C LEU A 133 10.05 -20.38 -9.96
N SER A 134 10.20 -19.09 -9.68
CA SER A 134 11.28 -18.56 -8.84
C SER A 134 10.95 -18.49 -7.35
N TYR A 135 9.72 -18.12 -6.97
CA TYR A 135 9.34 -17.90 -5.55
C TYR A 135 9.58 -19.09 -4.62
N PRO A 136 9.46 -20.38 -5.06
CA PRO A 136 9.83 -21.52 -4.21
C PRO A 136 11.27 -21.49 -3.70
N PHE A 137 12.15 -20.69 -4.29
CA PHE A 137 13.57 -20.57 -3.92
C PHE A 137 13.89 -19.41 -2.98
N CYS A 138 12.89 -18.64 -2.52
CA CYS A 138 13.09 -17.69 -1.43
C CYS A 138 13.12 -18.41 -0.07
N ASP A 139 13.74 -17.78 0.93
CA ASP A 139 13.77 -18.34 2.29
C ASP A 139 12.47 -18.08 3.03
N ALA A 140 11.82 -16.94 2.73
CA ALA A 140 10.44 -16.64 3.15
C ALA A 140 9.79 -15.62 2.21
N LEU A 141 8.45 -15.60 2.22
CA LEU A 141 7.61 -14.63 1.54
C LEU A 141 6.72 -13.92 2.55
N SER A 142 6.75 -12.59 2.59
CA SER A 142 5.73 -11.81 3.27
C SER A 142 4.65 -11.35 2.31
N VAL A 143 3.41 -11.45 2.75
CA VAL A 143 2.21 -11.02 2.02
C VAL A 143 1.33 -10.15 2.91
N LEU A 144 0.50 -9.31 2.31
CA LEU A 144 -0.30 -8.33 3.05
C LEU A 144 -1.69 -8.85 3.43
N GLY A 145 -2.27 -9.76 2.65
CA GLY A 145 -3.64 -10.22 2.79
C GLY A 145 -3.75 -11.73 2.93
N SER A 146 -4.83 -12.19 3.59
CA SER A 146 -5.12 -13.59 3.87
C SER A 146 -5.25 -14.44 2.60
N SER A 147 -5.86 -13.89 1.55
CA SER A 147 -6.03 -14.63 0.29
C SER A 147 -4.73 -14.77 -0.50
N ASP A 148 -3.84 -13.79 -0.45
CA ASP A 148 -2.50 -13.91 -1.02
C ASP A 148 -1.71 -15.00 -0.28
N LYS A 149 -1.83 -15.06 1.06
CA LYS A 149 -1.22 -16.14 1.85
C LYS A 149 -1.67 -17.50 1.35
N ILE A 150 -2.98 -17.74 1.24
CA ILE A 150 -3.56 -19.00 0.73
C ILE A 150 -3.08 -19.33 -0.69
N TYR A 151 -2.94 -18.30 -1.54
CA TYR A 151 -2.43 -18.50 -2.91
C TYR A 151 -0.98 -18.92 -2.95
N TYR A 152 -0.11 -18.25 -2.21
CA TYR A 152 1.33 -18.51 -2.25
C TYR A 152 1.74 -19.76 -1.46
N GLU A 153 1.05 -20.15 -0.41
CA GLU A 153 1.27 -21.40 0.35
C GLU A 153 1.17 -22.65 -0.52
N LYS A 154 0.52 -22.56 -1.69
CA LYS A 154 0.45 -23.68 -2.65
C LYS A 154 1.81 -24.04 -3.27
N PHE A 155 2.80 -23.15 -3.21
CA PHE A 155 4.11 -23.37 -3.86
C PHE A 155 5.29 -22.68 -3.17
N VAL A 156 5.09 -21.90 -2.13
CA VAL A 156 6.15 -21.31 -1.29
C VAL A 156 6.08 -21.92 0.08
N LYS A 157 7.23 -22.42 0.58
CA LYS A 157 7.30 -23.18 1.83
C LYS A 157 6.98 -22.34 3.08
N ARG A 158 7.45 -21.08 3.13
CA ARG A 158 7.29 -20.19 4.29
C ARG A 158 6.63 -18.89 3.83
N VAL A 159 5.34 -18.75 4.13
CA VAL A 159 4.55 -17.55 3.82
C VAL A 159 4.05 -16.93 5.13
N LYS A 160 4.36 -15.65 5.36
CA LYS A 160 3.93 -14.91 6.55
C LYS A 160 3.00 -13.77 6.14
N LEU A 161 1.93 -13.60 6.91
CA LEU A 161 1.06 -12.44 6.81
C LEU A 161 1.69 -11.32 7.63
N LEU A 162 2.18 -10.27 6.97
CA LEU A 162 2.78 -9.08 7.56
C LEU A 162 2.10 -7.85 6.98
N PRO A 163 1.15 -7.24 7.69
CA PRO A 163 0.43 -6.07 7.20
C PRO A 163 1.34 -4.84 7.10
N ASN A 164 0.89 -3.84 6.35
CA ASN A 164 1.58 -2.57 6.26
C ASN A 164 1.49 -1.80 7.59
N PRO A 165 2.57 -1.21 8.11
CA PRO A 165 2.50 -0.32 9.25
C PRO A 165 1.80 0.99 8.87
N CYS A 166 1.11 1.59 9.81
CA CYS A 166 0.66 2.97 9.69
C CYS A 166 1.83 3.93 9.95
N HIS A 167 2.16 4.76 8.98
CA HIS A 167 3.25 5.73 9.15
C HIS A 167 2.89 6.87 10.13
N PHE A 168 1.60 7.06 10.44
CA PHE A 168 1.14 8.00 11.45
C PHE A 168 1.18 7.45 12.88
N SER A 169 1.44 6.15 13.07
CA SER A 169 1.38 5.51 14.39
C SER A 169 2.36 6.11 15.43
N THR A 170 3.41 6.78 14.97
CA THR A 170 4.35 7.49 15.86
C THR A 170 3.99 8.95 16.11
N GLU A 171 3.06 9.50 15.33
CA GLU A 171 2.69 10.92 15.35
C GLU A 171 1.34 11.17 16.02
N ILE A 172 0.45 10.18 16.01
CA ILE A 172 -0.92 10.30 16.50
C ILE A 172 -1.11 9.44 17.75
N SER A 173 -1.53 10.08 18.83
CA SER A 173 -1.93 9.36 20.03
C SER A 173 -3.27 8.66 19.82
N LEU A 174 -3.40 7.42 20.27
CA LEU A 174 -4.69 6.70 20.21
C LEU A 174 -5.79 7.37 21.08
N ASN A 175 -5.42 8.26 21.98
CA ASN A 175 -6.34 9.06 22.79
C ASN A 175 -6.68 10.41 22.16
N GLU A 176 -6.09 10.74 21.02
CA GLU A 176 -6.38 11.98 20.30
C GLU A 176 -7.77 11.92 19.66
N HIS A 177 -8.51 13.03 19.76
CA HIS A 177 -9.82 13.19 19.15
C HIS A 177 -9.78 14.36 18.17
N PHE A 178 -10.48 14.21 17.06
CA PHE A 178 -10.50 15.17 15.98
C PHE A 178 -11.88 15.79 15.82
N GLU A 179 -11.91 17.13 15.69
CA GLU A 179 -13.14 17.85 15.34
C GLU A 179 -13.47 17.62 13.86
N LYS A 180 -14.56 16.88 13.62
CA LYS A 180 -14.94 16.44 12.27
C LYS A 180 -15.82 17.45 11.56
N GLU A 181 -15.41 17.83 10.36
CA GLU A 181 -16.21 18.64 9.44
C GLU A 181 -17.13 17.75 8.58
N ASN A 182 -18.11 18.34 7.93
CA ASN A 182 -18.97 17.63 6.97
C ASN A 182 -18.22 17.32 5.67
N LEU A 183 -17.23 16.46 5.76
CA LEU A 183 -16.28 16.14 4.70
C LEU A 183 -16.25 14.63 4.41
N VAL A 184 -16.42 14.28 3.13
CA VAL A 184 -16.29 12.93 2.59
C VAL A 184 -15.11 12.88 1.64
N LEU A 185 -14.21 11.91 1.84
CA LEU A 185 -12.95 11.78 1.11
C LEU A 185 -12.95 10.58 0.15
N PHE A 186 -12.33 10.80 -0.99
CA PHE A 186 -11.69 9.78 -1.81
C PHE A 186 -10.20 10.12 -1.91
N ILE A 187 -9.31 9.17 -1.57
CA ILE A 187 -7.86 9.35 -1.66
C ILE A 187 -7.25 8.23 -2.50
N GLY A 188 -6.57 8.57 -3.58
CA GLY A 188 -5.90 7.59 -4.43
C GLY A 188 -5.52 8.11 -5.80
N ARG A 189 -4.81 7.28 -6.58
CA ARG A 189 -4.54 7.60 -7.98
C ARG A 189 -5.84 7.66 -8.76
N LEU A 190 -5.91 8.58 -9.73
CA LEU A 190 -7.07 8.68 -10.60
C LEU A 190 -6.87 7.79 -11.84
N ASP A 191 -6.93 6.47 -11.62
CA ASP A 191 -6.81 5.42 -12.64
C ASP A 191 -8.01 4.47 -12.62
N GLN A 192 -8.07 3.59 -13.62
CA GLN A 192 -9.15 2.61 -13.76
C GLN A 192 -9.26 1.67 -12.54
N ASN A 193 -8.12 1.30 -11.92
CA ASN A 193 -8.15 0.37 -10.79
C ASN A 193 -8.75 0.99 -9.52
N LYS A 194 -8.48 2.28 -9.26
CA LYS A 194 -9.05 2.99 -8.11
C LYS A 194 -10.52 3.38 -8.29
N ASN A 195 -11.03 3.34 -9.52
CA ASN A 195 -12.43 3.54 -9.89
C ASN A 195 -13.09 4.78 -9.23
N PRO A 196 -12.49 5.98 -9.34
CA PRO A 196 -13.06 7.19 -8.77
C PRO A 196 -14.41 7.57 -9.38
N GLN A 197 -14.75 7.03 -10.55
CA GLN A 197 -16.06 7.23 -11.19
C GLN A 197 -17.22 6.69 -10.35
N MET A 198 -17.02 5.56 -9.65
CA MET A 198 -18.01 4.99 -8.73
C MET A 198 -18.34 5.96 -7.58
N PHE A 199 -17.34 6.66 -7.04
CA PHE A 199 -17.53 7.68 -6.02
C PHE A 199 -18.39 8.84 -6.53
N LEU A 200 -18.11 9.36 -7.73
CA LEU A 200 -18.90 10.44 -8.33
C LEU A 200 -20.36 10.03 -8.57
N LYS A 201 -20.59 8.83 -9.07
CA LYS A 201 -21.93 8.28 -9.28
C LYS A 201 -22.68 8.07 -7.96
N ALA A 202 -21.97 7.60 -6.92
CA ALA A 202 -22.56 7.45 -5.60
C ALA A 202 -23.04 8.80 -5.03
N ILE A 203 -22.24 9.87 -5.17
CA ILE A 203 -22.64 11.22 -4.76
C ILE A 203 -23.88 11.67 -5.52
N ALA A 204 -23.97 11.41 -6.82
CA ALA A 204 -25.13 11.78 -7.64
C ALA A 204 -26.44 11.09 -7.19
N ASN A 205 -26.32 9.92 -6.54
CA ASN A 205 -27.45 9.16 -6.00
C ASN A 205 -27.83 9.53 -4.56
N LEU A 206 -27.08 10.44 -3.89
CA LEU A 206 -27.43 10.92 -2.55
C LEU A 206 -28.62 11.88 -2.58
N ASP A 207 -29.33 11.98 -1.47
CA ASP A 207 -30.30 13.03 -1.20
C ASP A 207 -29.65 14.42 -1.44
N LYS A 208 -30.38 15.35 -2.09
CA LYS A 208 -29.90 16.69 -2.42
C LYS A 208 -29.43 17.46 -1.19
N LYS A 209 -30.12 17.34 -0.04
CA LYS A 209 -29.71 17.99 1.21
C LYS A 209 -28.34 17.50 1.68
N LEU A 210 -28.03 16.21 1.50
CA LEU A 210 -26.71 15.68 1.83
C LEU A 210 -25.65 16.19 0.86
N GLN A 211 -25.96 16.28 -0.45
CA GLN A 211 -25.05 16.86 -1.43
C GLN A 211 -24.70 18.33 -1.14
N GLU A 212 -25.63 19.08 -0.55
CA GLU A 212 -25.46 20.50 -0.20
C GLU A 212 -24.76 20.69 1.15
N ASN A 213 -25.01 19.80 2.12
CA ASN A 213 -24.49 19.90 3.49
C ASN A 213 -23.08 19.32 3.67
N TYR A 214 -22.61 18.53 2.72
CA TYR A 214 -21.30 17.88 2.78
C TYR A 214 -20.37 18.35 1.66
N GLU A 215 -19.10 18.51 2.00
CA GLU A 215 -18.04 18.71 1.02
C GLU A 215 -17.51 17.33 0.58
N PHE A 216 -17.35 17.15 -0.74
CA PHE A 216 -16.79 15.94 -1.32
C PHE A 216 -15.44 16.26 -1.94
N ILE A 217 -14.39 15.58 -1.48
CA ILE A 217 -13.01 15.82 -1.93
C ILE A 217 -12.45 14.56 -2.59
N VAL A 218 -11.85 14.76 -3.75
CA VAL A 218 -11.02 13.78 -4.44
C VAL A 218 -9.57 14.25 -4.35
N ALA A 219 -8.77 13.53 -3.57
CA ALA A 219 -7.36 13.79 -3.35
C ALA A 219 -6.51 12.76 -4.10
N GLY A 220 -5.72 13.21 -5.04
CA GLY A 220 -4.88 12.42 -5.92
C GLY A 220 -4.89 12.93 -7.35
N ASP A 221 -4.04 12.32 -8.17
CA ASP A 221 -3.89 12.67 -9.58
C ASP A 221 -3.74 11.40 -10.43
N GLY A 222 -3.96 11.51 -11.74
CA GLY A 222 -3.84 10.38 -12.67
C GLY A 222 -4.47 10.68 -14.02
N GLU A 223 -4.38 9.69 -14.90
CA GLU A 223 -4.81 9.77 -16.29
C GLU A 223 -6.29 10.13 -16.47
N LEU A 224 -7.14 9.76 -15.50
CA LEU A 224 -8.59 9.98 -15.57
C LEU A 224 -9.03 11.37 -15.05
N ARG A 225 -8.13 12.24 -14.58
CA ARG A 225 -8.50 13.49 -13.92
C ARG A 225 -9.46 14.34 -14.76
N GLN A 226 -9.11 14.63 -16.00
CA GLN A 226 -9.93 15.47 -16.88
C GLN A 226 -11.31 14.86 -17.15
N GLU A 227 -11.35 13.53 -17.38
CA GLU A 227 -12.59 12.79 -17.58
C GLU A 227 -13.50 12.87 -16.33
N LEU A 228 -12.92 12.75 -15.14
CA LEU A 228 -13.64 12.81 -13.86
C LEU A 228 -14.21 14.19 -13.57
N GLU A 229 -13.45 15.25 -13.85
CA GLU A 229 -13.92 16.64 -13.71
C GLU A 229 -15.09 16.92 -14.67
N TYR A 230 -15.01 16.42 -15.92
CA TYR A 230 -16.13 16.50 -16.86
C TYR A 230 -17.33 15.69 -16.37
N LYS A 231 -17.12 14.48 -15.90
CA LYS A 231 -18.17 13.58 -15.39
C LYS A 231 -18.87 14.17 -14.17
N ALA A 232 -18.15 14.77 -13.23
CA ALA A 232 -18.74 15.44 -12.08
C ALA A 232 -19.70 16.57 -12.51
N LYS A 233 -19.30 17.37 -13.50
CA LYS A 233 -20.16 18.41 -14.09
C LYS A 233 -21.39 17.81 -14.77
N SER A 234 -21.24 16.74 -15.55
CA SER A 234 -22.35 16.09 -16.24
C SER A 234 -23.37 15.45 -15.31
N LEU A 235 -22.91 14.96 -14.14
CA LEU A 235 -23.76 14.41 -13.09
C LEU A 235 -24.39 15.51 -12.19
N GLY A 236 -23.99 16.77 -12.34
CA GLY A 236 -24.45 17.87 -11.51
C GLY A 236 -23.97 17.78 -10.04
N VAL A 237 -22.83 17.14 -9.77
CA VAL A 237 -22.27 16.98 -8.42
C VAL A 237 -21.13 17.96 -8.19
N LYS A 238 -21.08 18.53 -6.98
CA LYS A 238 -20.00 19.42 -6.56
C LYS A 238 -18.91 18.60 -5.87
N VAL A 239 -17.77 18.44 -6.53
CA VAL A 239 -16.61 17.70 -6.01
C VAL A 239 -15.36 18.54 -6.20
N LYS A 240 -14.53 18.61 -5.17
CA LYS A 240 -13.27 19.35 -5.18
C LYS A 240 -12.11 18.40 -5.51
N PHE A 241 -11.45 18.62 -6.62
CA PHE A 241 -10.29 17.85 -7.04
C PHE A 241 -9.00 18.57 -6.61
N LEU A 242 -8.30 18.04 -5.61
CA LEU A 242 -7.11 18.67 -5.03
C LEU A 242 -5.82 18.36 -5.79
N GLY A 243 -5.84 17.34 -6.68
CA GLY A 243 -4.62 16.84 -7.26
C GLY A 243 -3.77 16.08 -6.25
N ARG A 244 -2.50 15.95 -6.55
CA ARG A 244 -1.54 15.29 -5.65
C ARG A 244 -1.26 16.17 -4.45
N ILE A 245 -1.48 15.63 -3.26
CA ILE A 245 -1.23 16.30 -1.97
C ILE A 245 -0.07 15.62 -1.25
N GLU A 246 0.78 16.43 -0.64
CA GLU A 246 1.89 15.95 0.20
C GLU A 246 1.42 15.63 1.62
N ASN A 247 0.57 16.52 2.18
CA ASN A 247 0.04 16.37 3.53
C ASN A 247 -1.43 15.91 3.52
N VAL A 248 -1.66 14.61 3.55
CA VAL A 248 -3.01 14.03 3.65
C VAL A 248 -3.56 14.06 5.08
N LYS A 249 -2.71 14.30 6.10
CA LYS A 249 -3.07 14.31 7.51
C LYS A 249 -4.22 15.27 7.79
N ALA A 250 -4.08 16.53 7.33
CA ALA A 250 -5.10 17.56 7.53
C ALA A 250 -6.48 17.20 6.94
N LEU A 251 -6.52 16.37 5.89
CA LEU A 251 -7.80 15.88 5.35
C LEU A 251 -8.41 14.79 6.23
N TYR A 252 -7.60 13.86 6.73
CA TYR A 252 -8.09 12.82 7.66
C TYR A 252 -8.57 13.41 8.97
N GLU A 253 -7.89 14.42 9.53
CA GLU A 253 -8.30 15.10 10.77
C GLU A 253 -9.73 15.64 10.66
N LYS A 254 -10.10 16.20 9.51
CA LYS A 254 -11.40 16.84 9.26
C LYS A 254 -12.48 15.89 8.74
N ALA A 255 -12.12 14.84 8.05
CA ALA A 255 -13.06 13.99 7.34
C ALA A 255 -13.92 13.12 8.27
N LYS A 256 -15.21 13.02 7.98
CA LYS A 256 -16.13 12.05 8.59
C LYS A 256 -16.09 10.68 7.96
N VAL A 257 -15.91 10.63 6.64
CA VAL A 257 -16.00 9.39 5.86
C VAL A 257 -14.90 9.34 4.81
N LEU A 258 -14.30 8.15 4.65
CA LEU A 258 -13.41 7.80 3.54
C LEU A 258 -14.07 6.73 2.68
N CYS A 259 -14.13 6.96 1.37
CA CYS A 259 -14.56 5.97 0.39
C CYS A 259 -13.38 5.43 -0.40
N LEU A 260 -13.27 4.10 -0.50
CA LEU A 260 -12.33 3.40 -1.37
C LEU A 260 -13.10 2.53 -2.36
N CYS A 261 -12.96 2.82 -3.66
CA CYS A 261 -13.74 2.20 -4.74
C CYS A 261 -12.93 1.23 -5.61
N SER A 262 -11.75 0.84 -5.17
CA SER A 262 -10.79 0.07 -5.96
C SER A 262 -11.31 -1.31 -6.37
N PHE A 263 -10.91 -1.76 -7.55
CA PHE A 263 -11.16 -3.15 -8.01
C PHE A 263 -10.19 -4.14 -7.35
N VAL A 264 -8.91 -3.77 -7.23
CA VAL A 264 -7.86 -4.64 -6.70
C VAL A 264 -6.89 -3.84 -5.84
N GLU A 265 -6.64 -4.32 -4.62
CA GLU A 265 -5.61 -3.80 -3.72
C GLU A 265 -4.85 -4.97 -3.06
N GLY A 266 -3.61 -4.72 -2.63
CA GLY A 266 -2.94 -5.61 -1.67
C GLY A 266 -3.52 -5.40 -0.28
N LEU A 267 -3.05 -4.38 0.42
CA LEU A 267 -3.62 -3.90 1.69
C LEU A 267 -3.63 -2.37 1.64
N PRO A 268 -4.79 -1.72 1.43
CA PRO A 268 -4.85 -0.29 1.17
C PRO A 268 -4.50 0.54 2.39
N THR A 269 -3.37 1.23 2.34
CA THR A 269 -2.86 2.05 3.46
C THR A 269 -3.83 3.14 3.88
N VAL A 270 -4.61 3.70 2.95
CA VAL A 270 -5.62 4.72 3.26
C VAL A 270 -6.70 4.22 4.24
N LEU A 271 -7.05 2.92 4.21
CA LEU A 271 -7.97 2.33 5.18
C LEU A 271 -7.29 2.12 6.54
N ILE A 272 -5.99 1.88 6.58
CA ILE A 272 -5.21 1.79 7.81
C ILE A 272 -5.01 3.19 8.40
N GLU A 273 -4.60 4.14 7.57
CA GLU A 273 -4.40 5.54 7.97
C GLU A 273 -5.65 6.13 8.59
N SER A 274 -6.82 5.90 7.97
CA SER A 274 -8.11 6.41 8.44
C SER A 274 -8.52 5.94 9.85
N LEU A 275 -8.00 4.79 10.32
CA LEU A 275 -8.23 4.29 11.69
C LEU A 275 -7.72 5.27 12.75
N TYR A 276 -6.52 5.79 12.54
CA TYR A 276 -5.84 6.69 13.49
C TYR A 276 -6.52 8.05 13.61
N PHE A 277 -7.28 8.45 12.58
CA PHE A 277 -7.96 9.74 12.53
C PHE A 277 -9.48 9.65 12.76
N GLU A 278 -10.00 8.56 13.26
CA GLU A 278 -11.44 8.41 13.53
C GLU A 278 -12.31 8.70 12.29
N VAL A 279 -11.91 8.20 11.12
CA VAL A 279 -12.66 8.35 9.87
C VAL A 279 -13.44 7.06 9.58
N CYS A 280 -14.76 7.18 9.37
CA CYS A 280 -15.59 6.04 9.00
C CYS A 280 -15.23 5.55 7.59
N ARG A 281 -15.05 4.24 7.43
CA ARG A 281 -14.56 3.62 6.20
C ARG A 281 -15.68 2.94 5.44
N ILE A 282 -15.81 3.26 4.15
CA ILE A 282 -16.64 2.51 3.20
C ILE A 282 -15.74 2.07 2.05
N SER A 283 -15.69 0.77 1.80
CA SER A 283 -14.81 0.23 0.76
C SER A 283 -15.52 -0.77 -0.11
N THR A 284 -15.10 -0.88 -1.37
CA THR A 284 -15.48 -1.99 -2.21
C THR A 284 -14.95 -3.30 -1.63
N SER A 285 -15.81 -4.34 -1.68
CA SER A 285 -15.45 -5.70 -1.31
C SER A 285 -14.82 -6.40 -2.51
N TYR A 286 -13.54 -6.16 -2.73
CA TYR A 286 -12.75 -6.89 -3.70
C TYR A 286 -12.11 -8.13 -3.06
N TYR A 287 -11.42 -8.91 -3.85
CA TYR A 287 -10.97 -10.24 -3.47
C TYR A 287 -10.07 -10.28 -2.23
N ASN A 288 -9.34 -9.19 -1.91
CA ASN A 288 -8.37 -9.07 -0.81
C ASN A 288 -8.45 -7.71 -0.13
N GLY A 289 -7.57 -7.51 0.85
CA GLY A 289 -7.19 -6.24 1.44
C GLY A 289 -8.28 -5.56 2.23
N ALA A 290 -9.38 -5.12 1.64
CA ALA A 290 -10.46 -4.47 2.38
C ALA A 290 -11.15 -5.41 3.38
N LYS A 291 -11.35 -6.69 3.02
CA LYS A 291 -11.94 -7.69 3.92
C LYS A 291 -11.04 -8.05 5.10
N ASP A 292 -9.74 -7.90 4.94
CA ASP A 292 -8.79 -8.08 6.05
C ASP A 292 -8.77 -6.85 6.99
N LEU A 293 -9.26 -5.69 6.51
CA LEU A 293 -9.26 -4.42 7.23
C LEU A 293 -10.62 -3.99 7.76
N ILE A 294 -11.72 -4.52 7.23
CA ILE A 294 -13.08 -4.11 7.56
C ILE A 294 -13.93 -5.34 7.85
N SER A 295 -14.47 -5.40 9.06
CA SER A 295 -15.59 -6.26 9.45
C SER A 295 -16.88 -5.52 9.11
N ASP A 296 -17.61 -5.99 8.07
CA ASP A 296 -18.76 -5.26 7.53
C ASP A 296 -19.84 -5.00 8.57
N ASN A 297 -20.32 -3.76 8.63
CA ASN A 297 -21.30 -3.22 9.59
C ASN A 297 -20.82 -3.18 11.05
N GLU A 298 -19.57 -3.56 11.37
CA GLU A 298 -19.03 -3.54 12.74
C GLU A 298 -17.99 -2.41 12.90
N ASP A 299 -16.99 -2.34 12.01
CA ASP A 299 -15.90 -1.35 12.08
C ASP A 299 -15.71 -0.56 10.77
N GLY A 300 -16.63 -0.72 9.82
CA GLY A 300 -16.71 -0.08 8.52
C GLY A 300 -17.77 -0.74 7.66
N PHE A 301 -17.79 -0.40 6.38
CA PHE A 301 -18.77 -0.95 5.46
C PHE A 301 -18.10 -1.49 4.19
N LEU A 302 -18.60 -2.64 3.72
CA LEU A 302 -18.19 -3.26 2.46
C LEU A 302 -19.35 -3.23 1.45
N VAL A 303 -19.05 -2.82 0.22
CA VAL A 303 -20.01 -2.79 -0.90
C VAL A 303 -19.46 -3.57 -2.10
N GLY A 304 -20.31 -3.95 -3.03
CA GLY A 304 -19.88 -4.59 -4.29
C GLY A 304 -19.01 -3.66 -5.14
N CYS A 305 -18.09 -4.23 -5.93
CA CYS A 305 -17.42 -3.48 -6.97
C CYS A 305 -18.44 -3.01 -8.02
N ASP A 306 -18.30 -1.77 -8.50
CA ASP A 306 -19.24 -1.12 -9.43
C ASP A 306 -20.70 -1.00 -8.92
N ASP A 307 -20.92 -1.12 -7.62
CA ASP A 307 -22.24 -0.91 -7.01
C ASP A 307 -22.31 0.50 -6.37
N GLU A 308 -22.44 1.50 -7.23
CA GLU A 308 -22.59 2.89 -6.80
C GLU A 308 -23.85 3.15 -5.98
N ILE A 309 -24.88 2.34 -6.15
CA ILE A 309 -26.15 2.46 -5.39
C ILE A 309 -25.92 1.97 -3.95
N ALA A 310 -25.26 0.82 -3.77
CA ALA A 310 -24.90 0.35 -2.43
C ALA A 310 -23.96 1.33 -1.73
N LEU A 311 -22.97 1.90 -2.44
CA LEU A 311 -22.09 2.92 -1.89
C LEU A 311 -22.87 4.17 -1.45
N ALA A 312 -23.79 4.65 -2.27
CA ALA A 312 -24.66 5.78 -1.93
C ALA A 312 -25.51 5.51 -0.68
N ARG A 313 -26.13 4.32 -0.59
CA ARG A 313 -26.93 3.91 0.59
C ARG A 313 -26.09 3.87 1.88
N LYS A 314 -24.87 3.32 1.82
CA LYS A 314 -23.98 3.29 3.00
C LYS A 314 -23.47 4.67 3.37
N LEU A 315 -23.16 5.53 2.39
CA LEU A 315 -22.86 6.95 2.61
C LEU A 315 -24.05 7.64 3.30
N GLU A 316 -25.23 7.55 2.73
CA GLU A 316 -26.43 8.18 3.29
C GLU A 316 -26.69 7.75 4.75
N LEU A 317 -26.54 6.45 5.04
CA LEU A 317 -26.69 5.88 6.36
C LEU A 317 -25.76 6.57 7.38
N VAL A 318 -24.44 6.62 7.09
CA VAL A 318 -23.45 7.17 8.05
C VAL A 318 -23.44 8.69 8.09
N LEU A 319 -23.95 9.38 7.06
CA LEU A 319 -24.06 10.83 7.04
C LEU A 319 -25.29 11.31 7.83
N LYS A 320 -26.36 10.52 7.86
CA LYS A 320 -27.59 10.82 8.62
C LYS A 320 -27.53 10.37 10.08
N ASP A 321 -26.88 9.23 10.36
CA ASP A 321 -26.80 8.66 11.73
C ASP A 321 -25.39 8.86 12.31
N GLU A 322 -25.25 9.94 13.09
CA GLU A 322 -23.99 10.26 13.76
C GLU A 322 -23.62 9.23 14.83
N GLN A 323 -24.61 8.69 15.55
CA GLN A 323 -24.33 7.72 16.62
C GLN A 323 -23.80 6.40 16.03
N LEU A 324 -24.44 5.92 14.96
CA LEU A 324 -23.94 4.74 14.23
C LEU A 324 -22.51 4.97 13.76
N ARG A 325 -22.24 6.13 13.12
CA ARG A 325 -20.90 6.46 12.64
C ARG A 325 -19.86 6.47 13.77
N LYS A 326 -20.18 7.06 14.92
CA LYS A 326 -19.31 7.06 16.11
C LYS A 326 -19.03 5.64 16.63
N ASN A 327 -20.05 4.77 16.68
CA ASN A 327 -19.90 3.38 17.11
C ASN A 327 -18.97 2.60 16.16
N ILE A 328 -19.17 2.72 14.85
CA ILE A 328 -18.32 2.10 13.81
C ILE A 328 -16.86 2.56 13.97
N VAL A 329 -16.64 3.85 14.12
CA VAL A 329 -15.29 4.42 14.28
C VAL A 329 -14.63 3.95 15.58
N THR A 330 -15.37 3.90 16.68
CA THR A 330 -14.86 3.41 17.97
C THR A 330 -14.42 1.94 17.88
N ASN A 331 -15.20 1.11 17.19
CA ASN A 331 -14.82 -0.29 16.95
C ASN A 331 -13.59 -0.40 16.05
N ALA A 332 -13.53 0.41 14.98
CA ALA A 332 -12.41 0.44 14.06
C ALA A 332 -11.09 0.82 14.76
N LYS A 333 -11.14 1.79 15.68
CA LYS A 333 -9.97 2.29 16.40
C LYS A 333 -9.28 1.21 17.26
N LYS A 334 -10.02 0.18 17.72
CA LYS A 334 -9.43 -0.96 18.44
C LYS A 334 -8.39 -1.74 17.65
N ARG A 335 -8.42 -1.61 16.31
CA ARG A 335 -7.48 -2.28 15.40
C ARG A 335 -6.21 -1.48 15.14
N CYS A 336 -6.08 -0.25 15.64
CA CYS A 336 -4.88 0.56 15.41
C CYS A 336 -3.59 -0.15 15.85
N GLU A 337 -3.64 -0.86 16.99
CA GLU A 337 -2.49 -1.58 17.55
C GLU A 337 -1.91 -2.63 16.56
N ASP A 338 -2.76 -3.25 15.72
CA ASP A 338 -2.34 -4.23 14.71
C ASP A 338 -1.42 -3.62 13.65
N PHE A 339 -1.48 -2.28 13.46
CA PHE A 339 -0.76 -1.54 12.44
C PHE A 339 0.29 -0.58 13.00
N GLU A 340 0.55 -0.63 14.30
CA GLU A 340 1.64 0.13 14.91
C GLU A 340 3.00 -0.31 14.39
N ILE A 341 3.87 0.64 14.10
CA ILE A 341 5.21 0.34 13.59
C ILE A 341 6.02 -0.51 14.57
N SER A 342 5.83 -0.34 15.87
CA SER A 342 6.44 -1.16 16.92
C SER A 342 6.05 -2.64 16.80
N HIS A 343 4.76 -2.91 16.60
CA HIS A 343 4.21 -4.25 16.43
C HIS A 343 4.69 -4.90 15.12
N ILE A 344 4.57 -4.18 14.00
CA ILE A 344 5.01 -4.67 12.69
C ILE A 344 6.53 -4.88 12.65
N LYS A 345 7.33 -3.97 13.24
CA LYS A 345 8.78 -4.15 13.39
C LYS A 345 9.12 -5.45 14.11
N LYS A 346 8.41 -5.76 15.20
CA LYS A 346 8.63 -7.01 15.96
C LYS A 346 8.34 -8.24 15.09
N GLN A 347 7.23 -8.26 14.36
CA GLN A 347 6.90 -9.36 13.45
C GLN A 347 7.95 -9.55 12.34
N TRP A 348 8.49 -8.46 11.79
CA TRP A 348 9.57 -8.53 10.81
C TRP A 348 10.86 -9.10 11.41
N LEU A 349 11.23 -8.69 12.62
CA LEU A 349 12.41 -9.23 13.31
C LEU A 349 12.26 -10.71 13.61
N GLU A 350 11.08 -11.16 14.05
CA GLU A 350 10.78 -12.58 14.25
C GLU A 350 10.95 -13.39 12.95
N LEU A 351 10.43 -12.89 11.81
CA LEU A 351 10.62 -13.53 10.51
C LEU A 351 12.09 -13.57 10.09
N ILE A 352 12.85 -12.49 10.31
CA ILE A 352 14.28 -12.43 10.01
C ILE A 352 15.03 -13.49 10.83
N ASP A 353 14.75 -13.60 12.11
CA ASP A 353 15.40 -14.59 13.00
C ASP A 353 15.02 -16.02 12.59
N GLU A 354 13.76 -16.27 12.20
CA GLU A 354 13.34 -17.57 11.68
C GLU A 354 14.10 -18.01 10.42
N VAL A 355 14.42 -17.11 9.50
CA VAL A 355 15.13 -17.46 8.26
C VAL A 355 16.65 -17.53 8.44
N LYS A 356 17.21 -16.82 9.41
CA LYS A 356 18.66 -16.88 9.74
C LYS A 356 19.02 -18.18 10.45
N ASN A 357 18.10 -18.74 11.21
CA ASN A 357 18.31 -19.96 12.01
C ASN A 357 17.85 -21.24 11.28
N ALA A 358 17.37 -21.14 10.05
CA ALA A 358 16.88 -22.26 9.23
C ALA A 358 17.96 -22.83 8.31
#